data_8378c1a35b030e48e1f94ce87266be0c
#
_entry.id   8378c1a35b030e48e1f94ce87266be0c
#
_cell.length_a   1.000
_cell.length_b   1.000
_cell.length_c   1.000
_cell.angle_alpha   90.00
_cell.angle_beta   90.00
_cell.angle_gamma   90.00
#
_symmetry.space_group_name_H-M   'P 1'
#
loop_
_entity.id
_entity.type
_entity.pdbx_description
1 polymer ?
#
loop_
_entity_poly.entity_id
_entity_poly.type
_entity_poly.pdbx_seq_one_letter_code
_entity_poly.pdbx_strand_id
1 'polypeptide(L)'
;VKAGALGIGEISKSFGLRVRKADGTRLKIDDPDLDPVWAAAGRLGVPVLIHTAEPQEFFETIDFQNERWLELALYRDRRYPAGEFPRFEELMTERNRMFKKHPKTTFIAAHFAYHANDLARAAALLDEMPNVHLEVGAILAELGRQPRAAHAFFVKYQDRVIFGKDSFQPDEFPYFWRVFETSDEYF
;
A
#
# COMPACT_ATOMS: atom_id res chain seq x y z
N VAL A 1 6.56 -14.00 -18.24
CA VAL A 1 7.88 -14.53 -17.93
C VAL A 1 8.60 -14.98 -19.19
N LYS A 2 8.05 -15.89 -20.01
CA LYS A 2 8.69 -16.28 -21.30
C LYS A 2 8.90 -15.13 -22.26
N ALA A 3 8.07 -14.10 -22.21
CA ALA A 3 8.19 -12.88 -23.02
C ALA A 3 8.96 -11.74 -22.33
N GLY A 4 9.71 -12.03 -21.25
CA GLY A 4 10.53 -11.04 -20.54
C GLY A 4 9.81 -10.30 -19.39
N ALA A 5 8.58 -10.66 -19.03
CA ALA A 5 7.91 -10.05 -17.88
C ALA A 5 8.64 -10.42 -16.58
N LEU A 6 8.93 -9.42 -15.74
CA LEU A 6 9.65 -9.54 -14.47
C LEU A 6 8.75 -9.53 -13.25
N GLY A 7 7.48 -9.15 -13.38
CA GLY A 7 6.51 -9.05 -12.29
C GLY A 7 5.11 -8.83 -12.82
N ILE A 8 4.16 -8.75 -11.91
CA ILE A 8 2.78 -8.33 -12.15
C ILE A 8 2.58 -7.01 -11.41
N GLY A 9 2.08 -6.00 -12.07
CA GLY A 9 1.81 -4.74 -11.39
C GLY A 9 1.43 -3.64 -12.37
N GLU A 10 0.86 -2.59 -11.88
CA GLU A 10 0.26 -2.46 -10.56
C GLU A 10 -1.17 -3.00 -10.56
N ILE A 11 -1.51 -3.82 -9.56
CA ILE A 11 -2.92 -4.18 -9.32
C ILE A 11 -3.57 -2.96 -8.65
N SER A 12 -4.38 -2.25 -9.43
CA SER A 12 -4.98 -0.97 -9.05
C SER A 12 -5.87 -1.04 -7.81
N LYS A 13 -5.97 0.07 -7.08
CA LYS A 13 -6.88 0.30 -5.95
C LYS A 13 -8.35 -0.05 -6.21
N SER A 14 -8.79 -0.04 -7.45
CA SER A 14 -10.14 -0.49 -7.81
C SER A 14 -10.40 -1.94 -7.43
N PHE A 15 -9.35 -2.76 -7.38
CA PHE A 15 -9.39 -4.12 -6.86
C PHE A 15 -9.71 -4.11 -5.36
N GLY A 16 -10.74 -4.82 -4.97
CA GLY A 16 -11.27 -4.79 -3.59
C GLY A 16 -12.23 -3.62 -3.30
N LEU A 17 -12.13 -2.50 -4.02
CA LEU A 17 -13.01 -1.34 -3.81
C LEU A 17 -14.22 -1.31 -4.77
N ARG A 18 -13.96 -1.35 -6.06
CA ARG A 18 -14.97 -1.08 -7.10
C ARG A 18 -15.24 -2.25 -8.02
N VAL A 19 -14.26 -3.14 -8.19
CA VAL A 19 -14.40 -4.29 -9.09
C VAL A 19 -15.51 -5.22 -8.60
N ARG A 20 -16.37 -5.64 -9.52
CA ARG A 20 -17.47 -6.55 -9.25
C ARG A 20 -17.30 -7.84 -10.04
N LYS A 21 -17.76 -8.93 -9.46
CA LYS A 21 -17.91 -10.23 -10.12
C LYS A 21 -19.11 -10.19 -11.10
N ALA A 22 -19.24 -11.20 -11.94
CA ALA A 22 -20.33 -11.29 -12.91
C ALA A 22 -21.74 -11.32 -12.27
N ASP A 23 -21.83 -11.79 -11.02
CA ASP A 23 -23.06 -11.80 -10.22
C ASP A 23 -23.37 -10.46 -9.54
N GLY A 24 -22.52 -9.42 -9.74
CA GLY A 24 -22.67 -8.09 -9.16
C GLY A 24 -22.07 -7.95 -7.75
N THR A 25 -21.59 -9.01 -7.12
CA THR A 25 -20.93 -8.96 -5.81
C THR A 25 -19.55 -8.31 -5.91
N ARG A 26 -19.08 -7.70 -4.82
CA ARG A 26 -17.73 -7.10 -4.76
C ARG A 26 -16.67 -8.20 -4.89
N LEU A 27 -15.71 -8.00 -5.77
CA LEU A 27 -14.52 -8.85 -5.82
C LEU A 27 -13.63 -8.50 -4.62
N LYS A 28 -13.56 -9.38 -3.63
CA LYS A 28 -12.72 -9.21 -2.44
C LYS A 28 -11.24 -9.39 -2.79
N ILE A 29 -10.36 -8.80 -1.99
CA ILE A 29 -8.91 -8.93 -2.19
C ILE A 29 -8.45 -10.37 -1.97
N ASP A 30 -9.06 -11.06 -1.02
CA ASP A 30 -8.81 -12.47 -0.69
C ASP A 30 -9.78 -13.44 -1.39
N ASP A 31 -10.43 -13.00 -2.49
CA ASP A 31 -11.38 -13.86 -3.22
C ASP A 31 -10.68 -15.12 -3.73
N PRO A 32 -11.21 -16.32 -3.43
CA PRO A 32 -10.59 -17.57 -3.83
C PRO A 32 -10.48 -17.77 -5.35
N ASP A 33 -11.29 -17.08 -6.15
CA ASP A 33 -11.19 -17.13 -7.61
C ASP A 33 -9.85 -16.58 -8.13
N LEU A 34 -9.15 -15.79 -7.31
CA LEU A 34 -7.84 -15.20 -7.63
C LEU A 34 -6.65 -16.02 -7.12
N ASP A 35 -6.87 -17.02 -6.27
CA ASP A 35 -5.81 -17.87 -5.73
C ASP A 35 -4.90 -18.48 -6.82
N PRO A 36 -5.43 -18.93 -7.99
CA PRO A 36 -4.57 -19.46 -9.04
C PRO A 36 -3.57 -18.43 -9.60
N VAL A 37 -3.94 -17.14 -9.61
CA VAL A 37 -3.07 -16.05 -10.08
C VAL A 37 -1.90 -15.87 -9.12
N TRP A 38 -2.21 -15.74 -7.83
CA TRP A 38 -1.18 -15.58 -6.78
C TRP A 38 -0.27 -16.80 -6.70
N ALA A 39 -0.84 -17.99 -6.71
CA ALA A 39 -0.07 -19.23 -6.71
C ALA A 39 0.83 -19.38 -7.96
N ALA A 40 0.37 -18.90 -9.12
CA ALA A 40 1.19 -18.90 -10.34
C ALA A 40 2.36 -17.93 -10.23
N ALA A 41 2.14 -16.71 -9.70
CA ALA A 41 3.19 -15.75 -9.46
C ALA A 41 4.29 -16.34 -8.55
N GLY A 42 3.90 -16.98 -7.46
CA GLY A 42 4.84 -17.67 -6.55
C GLY A 42 5.62 -18.80 -7.21
N ARG A 43 4.95 -19.64 -8.04
CA ARG A 43 5.65 -20.70 -8.78
C ARG A 43 6.63 -20.19 -9.83
N LEU A 44 6.33 -19.04 -10.42
CA LEU A 44 7.17 -18.41 -11.45
C LEU A 44 8.25 -17.49 -10.87
N GLY A 45 8.24 -17.26 -9.55
CA GLY A 45 9.18 -16.37 -8.88
C GLY A 45 9.03 -14.91 -9.31
N VAL A 46 7.82 -14.48 -9.71
CA VAL A 46 7.57 -13.09 -10.11
C VAL A 46 6.83 -12.34 -9.01
N PRO A 47 7.30 -11.14 -8.62
CA PRO A 47 6.62 -10.32 -7.60
C PRO A 47 5.32 -9.75 -8.14
N VAL A 48 4.44 -9.41 -7.20
CA VAL A 48 3.16 -8.75 -7.46
C VAL A 48 3.15 -7.40 -6.76
N LEU A 49 3.13 -6.31 -7.52
CA LEU A 49 2.90 -4.97 -6.99
C LEU A 49 1.39 -4.75 -6.85
N ILE A 50 0.94 -4.45 -5.65
CA ILE A 50 -0.49 -4.31 -5.34
C ILE A 50 -0.78 -3.03 -4.58
N HIS A 51 -1.72 -2.26 -5.10
CA HIS A 51 -2.29 -1.07 -4.49
C HIS A 51 -3.63 -1.44 -3.82
N THR A 52 -3.63 -1.55 -2.50
CA THR A 52 -4.83 -1.87 -1.72
C THR A 52 -5.37 -0.63 -1.04
N ALA A 53 -6.62 -0.30 -1.29
CA ALA A 53 -7.33 0.83 -0.66
C ALA A 53 -6.81 2.23 -1.10
N GLU A 54 -6.96 3.19 -0.22
CA GLU A 54 -6.48 4.58 -0.22
C GLU A 54 -6.11 4.93 1.23
N PRO A 55 -5.57 6.12 1.53
CA PRO A 55 -5.34 6.56 2.91
C PRO A 55 -6.59 6.37 3.78
N GLN A 56 -6.39 5.97 5.03
CA GLN A 56 -7.48 5.70 5.97
C GLN A 56 -8.48 6.85 6.07
N GLU A 57 -7.99 8.08 6.02
CA GLU A 57 -8.76 9.33 6.10
C GLU A 57 -9.82 9.45 4.99
N PHE A 58 -9.63 8.76 3.86
CA PHE A 58 -10.61 8.77 2.74
C PHE A 58 -11.87 7.97 3.06
N PHE A 59 -11.81 7.11 4.09
CA PHE A 59 -12.93 6.29 4.57
C PHE A 59 -13.61 6.87 5.81
N GLU A 60 -13.08 7.97 6.36
CA GLU A 60 -13.54 8.61 7.57
C GLU A 60 -14.42 9.83 7.30
N THR A 61 -15.03 10.35 8.36
CA THR A 61 -15.81 11.60 8.28
C THR A 61 -14.90 12.76 7.89
N ILE A 62 -15.39 13.65 7.03
CA ILE A 62 -14.68 14.85 6.65
C ILE A 62 -15.03 15.97 7.61
N ASP A 63 -14.20 16.14 8.61
CA ASP A 63 -14.26 17.22 9.60
C ASP A 63 -12.85 17.71 9.93
N PHE A 64 -12.72 18.61 10.90
CA PHE A 64 -11.44 19.20 11.27
C PHE A 64 -10.47 18.23 11.96
N GLN A 65 -10.89 17.03 12.31
CA GLN A 65 -10.02 15.96 12.85
C GLN A 65 -9.41 15.10 11.74
N ASN A 66 -10.01 15.12 10.54
CA ASN A 66 -9.48 14.41 9.39
C ASN A 66 -8.30 15.18 8.79
N GLU A 67 -7.10 14.65 8.84
CA GLU A 67 -5.90 15.35 8.38
C GLU A 67 -5.90 15.66 6.88
N ARG A 68 -6.77 15.00 6.10
CA ARG A 68 -6.96 15.26 4.67
C ARG A 68 -8.28 15.97 4.35
N TRP A 69 -8.91 16.59 5.35
CA TRP A 69 -10.23 17.20 5.18
C TRP A 69 -10.29 18.22 4.05
N LEU A 70 -9.24 19.05 3.86
CA LEU A 70 -9.21 20.07 2.81
C LEU A 70 -9.18 19.42 1.42
N GLU A 71 -8.31 18.43 1.22
CA GLU A 71 -8.25 17.66 -0.02
C GLU A 71 -9.61 17.02 -0.33
N LEU A 72 -10.21 16.36 0.64
CA LEU A 72 -11.46 15.64 0.49
C LEU A 72 -12.70 16.56 0.40
N ALA A 73 -12.62 17.78 0.91
CA ALA A 73 -13.63 18.81 0.71
C ALA A 73 -13.60 19.35 -0.72
N LEU A 74 -12.40 19.50 -1.31
CA LEU A 74 -12.20 19.97 -2.68
C LEU A 74 -12.49 18.85 -3.71
N TYR A 75 -12.09 17.62 -3.42
CA TYR A 75 -12.19 16.47 -4.32
C TYR A 75 -13.09 15.38 -3.71
N ARG A 76 -14.39 15.64 -3.68
CA ARG A 76 -15.38 14.79 -3.00
C ARG A 76 -15.53 13.39 -3.58
N ASP A 77 -15.18 13.19 -4.83
CA ASP A 77 -15.17 11.91 -5.53
C ASP A 77 -14.06 10.96 -5.05
N ARG A 78 -13.08 11.46 -4.31
CA ARG A 78 -12.00 10.67 -3.69
C ARG A 78 -12.44 9.94 -2.40
N ARG A 79 -13.66 10.19 -1.91
CA ARG A 79 -14.16 9.60 -0.66
C ARG A 79 -14.72 8.20 -0.85
N TYR A 80 -14.63 7.43 0.21
CA TYR A 80 -15.20 6.08 0.29
C TYR A 80 -16.13 5.97 1.53
N PRO A 81 -17.33 6.57 1.49
CA PRO A 81 -18.24 6.60 2.62
C PRO A 81 -18.70 5.20 3.02
N ALA A 82 -18.83 4.99 4.33
CA ALA A 82 -19.35 3.75 4.88
C ALA A 82 -20.79 3.48 4.37
N GLY A 83 -21.08 2.22 4.07
CA GLY A 83 -22.35 1.79 3.49
C GLY A 83 -22.34 1.70 1.96
N GLU A 84 -21.50 2.48 1.29
CA GLU A 84 -21.30 2.39 -0.17
C GLU A 84 -20.04 1.57 -0.50
N PHE A 85 -19.02 1.70 0.35
CA PHE A 85 -17.73 1.03 0.21
C PHE A 85 -17.39 0.20 1.45
N PRO A 86 -16.50 -0.81 1.31
CA PRO A 86 -15.95 -1.52 2.46
C PRO A 86 -15.18 -0.54 3.34
N ARG A 87 -15.09 -0.83 4.64
CA ARG A 87 -14.27 -0.04 5.56
C ARG A 87 -12.78 -0.28 5.29
N PHE A 88 -11.93 0.68 5.63
CA PHE A 88 -10.48 0.55 5.52
C PHE A 88 -9.96 -0.73 6.18
N GLU A 89 -10.37 -1.01 7.42
CA GLU A 89 -9.94 -2.21 8.16
C GLU A 89 -10.40 -3.53 7.53
N GLU A 90 -11.53 -3.53 6.85
CA GLU A 90 -11.99 -4.71 6.08
C GLU A 90 -11.02 -5.01 4.93
N LEU A 91 -10.62 -3.99 4.18
CA LEU A 91 -9.67 -4.11 3.08
C LEU A 91 -8.29 -4.57 3.56
N MET A 92 -7.80 -4.00 4.69
CA MET A 92 -6.53 -4.42 5.30
C MET A 92 -6.59 -5.89 5.73
N THR A 93 -7.69 -6.32 6.30
CA THR A 93 -7.91 -7.70 6.74
C THR A 93 -7.94 -8.66 5.55
N GLU A 94 -8.65 -8.34 4.48
CA GLU A 94 -8.70 -9.14 3.25
C GLU A 94 -7.31 -9.26 2.63
N ARG A 95 -6.59 -8.14 2.48
CA ARG A 95 -5.22 -8.13 1.96
C ARG A 95 -4.28 -9.00 2.79
N ASN A 96 -4.31 -8.85 4.10
CA ASN A 96 -3.42 -9.62 4.98
C ASN A 96 -3.73 -11.12 4.93
N ARG A 97 -5.00 -11.51 4.82
CA ARG A 97 -5.38 -12.92 4.61
C ARG A 97 -4.83 -13.47 3.29
N MET A 98 -4.91 -12.67 2.20
CA MET A 98 -4.32 -13.05 0.91
C MET A 98 -2.81 -13.24 1.01
N PHE A 99 -2.08 -12.32 1.64
CA PHE A 99 -0.63 -12.41 1.83
C PHE A 99 -0.24 -13.69 2.59
N LYS A 100 -0.93 -13.97 3.70
CA LYS A 100 -0.71 -15.18 4.52
C LYS A 100 -1.01 -16.46 3.76
N LYS A 101 -2.06 -16.47 2.94
CA LYS A 101 -2.48 -17.64 2.16
C LYS A 101 -1.48 -18.00 1.07
N HIS A 102 -0.70 -17.03 0.58
CA HIS A 102 0.25 -17.20 -0.52
C HIS A 102 1.70 -16.90 -0.12
N PRO A 103 2.29 -17.62 0.85
CA PRO A 103 3.61 -17.29 1.41
C PRO A 103 4.77 -17.46 0.42
N LYS A 104 4.56 -18.15 -0.71
CA LYS A 104 5.56 -18.31 -1.78
C LYS A 104 5.54 -17.17 -2.81
N THR A 105 4.57 -16.28 -2.72
CA THR A 105 4.41 -15.14 -3.63
C THR A 105 4.97 -13.90 -2.97
N THR A 106 5.92 -13.24 -3.61
CA THR A 106 6.42 -11.95 -3.14
C THR A 106 5.41 -10.87 -3.50
N PHE A 107 4.89 -10.18 -2.49
CA PHE A 107 4.03 -9.03 -2.66
C PHE A 107 4.78 -7.75 -2.36
N ILE A 108 4.60 -6.74 -3.22
CA ILE A 108 5.06 -5.37 -3.01
C ILE A 108 3.82 -4.54 -2.73
N ALA A 109 3.64 -4.11 -1.49
CA ALA A 109 2.51 -3.30 -1.09
C ALA A 109 2.82 -1.82 -1.37
N ALA A 110 2.16 -1.25 -2.37
CA ALA A 110 2.29 0.14 -2.74
C ALA A 110 1.91 1.08 -1.58
N HIS A 111 2.47 2.29 -1.58
CA HIS A 111 2.19 3.35 -0.61
C HIS A 111 2.36 2.90 0.85
N PHE A 112 3.43 2.14 1.10
CA PHE A 112 3.75 1.61 2.44
C PHE A 112 2.62 0.78 3.07
N ALA A 113 1.87 0.08 2.23
CA ALA A 113 0.66 -0.65 2.62
C ALA A 113 -0.39 0.24 3.34
N TYR A 114 -0.35 1.57 3.13
CA TYR A 114 -1.10 2.60 3.85
C TYR A 114 -0.93 2.56 5.38
N HIS A 115 0.27 2.23 5.84
CA HIS A 115 0.65 2.26 7.26
C HIS A 115 1.82 3.21 7.54
N ALA A 116 2.11 4.16 6.64
CA ALA A 116 3.19 5.12 6.85
C ALA A 116 2.93 6.09 8.03
N ASN A 117 1.66 6.30 8.39
CA ASN A 117 1.22 7.05 9.57
C ASN A 117 1.23 6.21 10.87
N ASP A 118 1.38 4.88 10.77
CA ASP A 118 1.49 3.94 11.91
C ASP A 118 2.62 2.93 11.64
N LEU A 119 3.85 3.34 11.94
CA LEU A 119 5.05 2.52 11.71
C LEU A 119 5.08 1.27 12.59
N ALA A 120 4.41 1.26 13.74
CA ALA A 120 4.28 0.04 14.55
C ALA A 120 3.44 -1.01 13.83
N ARG A 121 2.36 -0.59 13.18
CA ARG A 121 1.51 -1.46 12.36
C ARG A 121 2.24 -1.95 11.10
N ALA A 122 3.00 -1.08 10.45
CA ALA A 122 3.86 -1.45 9.32
C ALA A 122 4.92 -2.50 9.74
N ALA A 123 5.54 -2.32 10.90
CA ALA A 123 6.50 -3.26 11.46
C ALA A 123 5.86 -4.63 11.74
N ALA A 124 4.71 -4.65 12.40
CA ALA A 124 3.97 -5.88 12.69
C ALA A 124 3.60 -6.65 11.40
N LEU A 125 3.20 -5.93 10.33
CA LEU A 125 2.93 -6.52 9.01
C LEU A 125 4.18 -7.23 8.46
N LEU A 126 5.34 -6.57 8.48
CA LEU A 126 6.60 -7.15 7.98
C LEU A 126 7.12 -8.29 8.83
N ASP A 127 7.01 -8.18 10.15
CA ASP A 127 7.44 -9.23 11.09
C ASP A 127 6.58 -10.51 10.93
N GLU A 128 5.28 -10.34 10.64
CA GLU A 128 4.35 -11.47 10.46
C GLU A 128 4.42 -12.08 9.05
N MET A 129 4.76 -11.29 8.02
CA MET A 129 4.68 -11.70 6.61
C MET A 129 6.01 -11.53 5.87
N PRO A 130 6.89 -12.53 5.91
CA PRO A 130 8.21 -12.45 5.27
C PRO A 130 8.18 -12.30 3.74
N ASN A 131 7.06 -12.55 3.12
CA ASN A 131 6.83 -12.43 1.68
C ASN A 131 6.32 -11.04 1.22
N VAL A 132 6.22 -10.07 2.14
CA VAL A 132 5.72 -8.71 1.85
C VAL A 132 6.86 -7.70 1.88
N HIS A 133 6.89 -6.80 0.92
CA HIS A 133 7.76 -5.62 0.85
C HIS A 133 6.89 -4.36 0.79
N LEU A 134 7.41 -3.25 1.28
CA LEU A 134 6.75 -1.95 1.24
C LEU A 134 7.38 -1.06 0.18
N GLU A 135 6.58 -0.35 -0.58
CA GLU A 135 7.02 0.63 -1.57
C GLU A 135 6.68 2.04 -1.08
N VAL A 136 7.58 3.03 -1.29
CA VAL A 136 7.52 4.35 -0.65
C VAL A 136 6.85 5.46 -1.49
N GLY A 137 6.22 5.13 -2.59
CA GLY A 137 5.52 6.13 -3.42
C GLY A 137 4.42 6.86 -2.66
N ALA A 138 4.36 8.16 -2.84
CA ALA A 138 3.31 9.06 -2.34
C ALA A 138 3.09 9.09 -0.80
N ILE A 139 4.11 8.69 0.00
CA ILE A 139 4.00 8.65 1.48
C ILE A 139 5.10 9.47 2.18
N LEU A 140 5.75 10.36 1.44
CA LEU A 140 6.89 11.12 1.96
C LEU A 140 6.49 12.03 3.12
N ALA A 141 5.28 12.62 3.07
CA ALA A 141 4.77 13.49 4.11
C ALA A 141 4.59 12.75 5.45
N GLU A 142 4.04 11.53 5.40
CA GLU A 142 3.83 10.70 6.58
C GLU A 142 5.16 10.28 7.22
N LEU A 143 6.17 9.96 6.43
CA LEU A 143 7.51 9.63 6.91
C LEU A 143 8.25 10.87 7.42
N GLY A 144 8.21 11.98 6.67
CA GLY A 144 8.95 13.21 6.99
C GLY A 144 8.48 13.88 8.29
N ARG A 145 7.20 13.76 8.66
CA ARG A 145 6.69 14.31 9.93
C ARG A 145 7.09 13.50 11.18
N GLN A 146 7.67 12.31 11.01
CA GLN A 146 8.15 11.44 12.10
C GLN A 146 9.56 10.89 11.82
N PRO A 147 10.56 11.76 11.56
CA PRO A 147 11.83 11.35 10.97
C PRO A 147 12.63 10.38 11.83
N ARG A 148 12.61 10.52 13.16
CA ARG A 148 13.33 9.60 14.07
C ARG A 148 12.74 8.19 14.04
N ALA A 149 11.39 8.08 14.06
CA ALA A 149 10.72 6.79 13.99
C ALA A 149 10.90 6.15 12.61
N ALA A 150 10.80 6.97 11.54
CA ALA A 150 11.06 6.53 10.18
C ALA A 150 12.48 6.01 10.00
N HIS A 151 13.50 6.74 10.50
CA HIS A 151 14.89 6.29 10.46
C HIS A 151 15.09 4.92 11.15
N ALA A 152 14.56 4.76 12.36
CA ALA A 152 14.66 3.49 13.08
C ALA A 152 13.97 2.34 12.33
N PHE A 153 12.81 2.61 11.70
CA PHE A 153 12.09 1.66 10.87
C PHE A 153 12.92 1.24 9.64
N PHE A 154 13.48 2.21 8.89
CA PHE A 154 14.26 1.93 7.70
C PHE A 154 15.55 1.17 8.00
N VAL A 155 16.24 1.50 9.07
CA VAL A 155 17.42 0.74 9.52
C VAL A 155 17.05 -0.73 9.82
N LYS A 156 15.93 -0.97 10.49
CA LYS A 156 15.48 -2.33 10.81
C LYS A 156 15.01 -3.12 9.59
N TYR A 157 14.33 -2.48 8.66
CA TYR A 157 13.65 -3.15 7.54
C TYR A 157 14.22 -2.78 6.16
N GLN A 158 15.48 -2.36 6.08
CA GLN A 158 16.12 -1.88 4.84
C GLN A 158 15.99 -2.86 3.67
N ASP A 159 16.03 -4.17 3.92
CA ASP A 159 15.89 -5.21 2.90
C ASP A 159 14.43 -5.49 2.49
N ARG A 160 13.48 -4.79 3.10
CA ARG A 160 12.05 -5.00 2.93
C ARG A 160 11.32 -3.75 2.44
N VAL A 161 12.04 -2.66 2.21
CA VAL A 161 11.52 -1.40 1.68
C VAL A 161 12.12 -1.13 0.32
N ILE A 162 11.27 -0.78 -0.64
CA ILE A 162 11.63 -0.56 -2.03
C ILE A 162 11.35 0.90 -2.37
N PHE A 163 12.32 1.56 -3.00
CA PHE A 163 12.09 2.88 -3.58
C PHE A 163 11.20 2.75 -4.81
N GLY A 164 10.16 3.56 -4.84
CA GLY A 164 9.26 3.71 -5.96
C GLY A 164 8.61 5.09 -5.92
N LYS A 165 7.94 5.44 -6.99
CA LYS A 165 7.22 6.69 -7.11
C LYS A 165 5.97 6.51 -7.95
N ASP A 166 4.87 7.09 -7.51
CA ASP A 166 3.56 6.99 -8.12
C ASP A 166 3.50 7.59 -9.54
N SER A 167 4.38 8.56 -9.80
CA SER A 167 4.57 9.16 -11.12
C SER A 167 6.03 9.51 -11.37
N PHE A 168 6.48 9.45 -12.61
CA PHE A 168 7.84 9.83 -12.98
C PHE A 168 8.00 11.35 -12.94
N GLN A 169 8.47 11.86 -11.82
CA GLN A 169 8.76 13.27 -11.58
C GLN A 169 10.14 13.40 -10.92
N PRO A 170 11.22 13.43 -11.70
CA PRO A 170 12.58 13.46 -11.18
C PRO A 170 12.88 14.65 -10.27
N ASP A 171 12.22 15.77 -10.49
CA ASP A 171 12.39 16.99 -9.70
C ASP A 171 11.97 16.82 -8.23
N GLU A 172 11.17 15.78 -7.93
CA GLU A 172 10.78 15.44 -6.56
C GLU A 172 11.75 14.46 -5.87
N PHE A 173 12.66 13.81 -6.60
CA PHE A 173 13.60 12.84 -6.02
C PHE A 173 14.50 13.45 -4.94
N PRO A 174 14.98 14.70 -5.02
CA PRO A 174 15.77 15.31 -3.95
C PRO A 174 15.07 15.33 -2.59
N TYR A 175 13.74 15.42 -2.55
CA TYR A 175 12.97 15.37 -1.29
C TYR A 175 13.01 13.96 -0.67
N PHE A 176 12.93 12.92 -1.50
CA PHE A 176 13.11 11.53 -1.04
C PHE A 176 14.53 11.29 -0.52
N TRP A 177 15.57 11.74 -1.25
CA TRP A 177 16.95 11.61 -0.82
C TRP A 177 17.20 12.31 0.51
N ARG A 178 16.63 13.50 0.70
CA ARG A 178 16.74 14.21 1.96
C ARG A 178 16.16 13.42 3.12
N VAL A 179 14.98 12.81 2.95
CA VAL A 179 14.36 12.00 3.99
C VAL A 179 15.16 10.72 4.28
N PHE A 180 15.74 10.08 3.24
CA PHE A 180 16.40 8.78 3.41
C PHE A 180 17.90 8.87 3.70
N GLU A 181 18.57 9.94 3.29
CA GLU A 181 20.02 10.04 3.32
C GLU A 181 20.54 11.06 4.34
N THR A 182 19.66 11.82 5.00
CA THR A 182 20.07 12.83 5.98
C THR A 182 19.48 12.57 7.36
N SER A 183 20.02 13.27 8.36
CA SER A 183 19.48 13.28 9.73
C SER A 183 18.61 14.52 10.00
N ASP A 184 18.16 15.19 8.97
CA ASP A 184 17.29 16.37 9.08
C ASP A 184 15.96 15.99 9.76
N GLU A 185 15.49 16.85 10.66
CA GLU A 185 14.21 16.67 11.36
C GLU A 185 13.13 17.65 10.89
N TYR A 186 13.47 18.54 9.95
CA TYR A 186 12.57 19.55 9.38
C TYR A 186 12.66 19.49 7.85
N PHE A 187 11.51 19.36 7.20
CA PHE A 187 11.39 19.25 5.76
C PHE A 187 10.45 20.30 5.20
#